data_60255ccf41e3ff3ef766ed445cc70a72
#
_entry.id   60255ccf41e3ff3ef766ed445cc70a72
#
_cell.length_a   1.000
_cell.length_b   1.000
_cell.length_c   1.000
_cell.angle_alpha   90.00
_cell.angle_beta   90.00
_cell.angle_gamma   90.00
#
_symmetry.space_group_name_H-M   'P 1'
#
loop_
_entity.id
_entity.type
_entity.pdbx_description
1 polymer ?
#
loop_
_entity_poly.entity_id
_entity_poly.type
_entity_poly.pdbx_seq_one_letter_code
_entity_poly.pdbx_strand_id
1 'polypeptide(L)'
;MRVKPDLSFRRLWDISFGFFGVQIAYALQSANISRIFATLGADPHNLSYFWILPPLAGIIVQPIVGALSDRTWNRFGRRIPYLIAGSAIAVAVMCLLPNAASFKGYIHAMWFGLIALMMLDTFINMAMQPFKMLVGDMVNERQKGLAYSIQSFLSNAGSLVGYLFPILFTYIGISNIAAPGVIPDSVIFSFYGGAAILILCTLYSSIRVKEMPPAEFRKFHQISDKELTEKNNFISLLRHAPKVFWTVGLVQFFCWSAFMYMWTYSTGAIADNVWHSTDPAFPTNQPGTGRAYYSPYKP
;
A
#
# COMPACT_ATOMS: atom_id res chain seq x y z
N MET A 1 2.92 17.16 33.46
CA MET A 1 3.12 16.59 32.13
C MET A 1 3.32 17.75 31.14
N ARG A 2 4.41 17.74 30.37
CA ARG A 2 4.56 18.72 29.27
C ARG A 2 3.71 18.20 28.12
N VAL A 3 2.67 18.97 27.77
CA VAL A 3 1.77 18.63 26.65
C VAL A 3 2.43 19.08 25.35
N LYS A 4 2.39 18.25 24.32
CA LYS A 4 2.84 18.64 22.97
C LYS A 4 2.02 19.84 22.50
N PRO A 5 2.64 20.84 21.82
CA PRO A 5 1.93 22.00 21.31
C PRO A 5 0.85 21.60 20.30
N ASP A 6 -0.21 22.39 20.22
CA ASP A 6 -1.24 22.22 19.20
C ASP A 6 -0.67 22.52 17.82
N LEU A 7 -0.95 21.64 16.88
CA LEU A 7 -0.57 21.82 15.48
C LEU A 7 -1.72 22.47 14.70
N SER A 8 -1.37 23.38 13.79
CA SER A 8 -2.36 23.93 12.86
C SER A 8 -2.91 22.84 11.92
N PHE A 9 -4.13 23.02 11.42
CA PHE A 9 -4.75 22.11 10.46
C PHE A 9 -3.83 21.81 9.26
N ARG A 10 -3.14 22.84 8.74
CA ARG A 10 -2.18 22.68 7.65
C ARG A 10 -1.03 21.74 8.01
N ARG A 11 -0.49 21.82 9.23
CA ARG A 11 0.58 20.89 9.66
C ARG A 11 0.08 19.46 9.82
N LEU A 12 -1.15 19.28 10.33
CA LEU A 12 -1.78 17.95 10.39
C LEU A 12 -1.98 17.35 8.99
N TRP A 13 -2.36 18.20 8.03
CA TRP A 13 -2.46 17.81 6.61
C TRP A 13 -1.09 17.43 6.04
N ASP A 14 -0.07 18.26 6.22
CA ASP A 14 1.29 18.04 5.69
C ASP A 14 1.90 16.72 6.20
N ILE A 15 1.67 16.36 7.47
CA ILE A 15 2.14 15.10 8.07
C ILE A 15 1.52 13.88 7.37
N SER A 16 0.27 13.98 6.94
CA SER A 16 -0.47 12.85 6.39
C SER A 16 -0.49 12.82 4.86
N PHE A 17 -0.13 13.94 4.18
CA PHE A 17 -0.32 14.09 2.73
C PHE A 17 0.43 13.05 1.91
N GLY A 18 1.65 12.70 2.28
CA GLY A 18 2.42 11.67 1.56
C GLY A 18 1.76 10.30 1.60
N PHE A 19 0.90 10.03 2.59
CA PHE A 19 0.16 8.79 2.68
C PHE A 19 -0.83 8.60 1.51
N PHE A 20 -1.33 9.71 0.94
CA PHE A 20 -2.14 9.69 -0.28
C PHE A 20 -1.40 9.02 -1.44
N GLY A 21 -0.14 9.41 -1.70
CA GLY A 21 0.68 8.80 -2.75
C GLY A 21 0.98 7.32 -2.49
N VAL A 22 1.28 6.97 -1.24
CA VAL A 22 1.52 5.57 -0.85
C VAL A 22 0.28 4.69 -1.10
N GLN A 23 -0.90 5.22 -0.83
CA GLN A 23 -2.16 4.49 -1.04
C GLN A 23 -2.54 4.36 -2.52
N ILE A 24 -2.17 5.32 -3.37
CA ILE A 24 -2.29 5.16 -4.84
C ILE A 24 -1.45 3.96 -5.29
N ALA A 25 -0.19 3.88 -4.87
CA ALA A 25 0.69 2.78 -5.25
C ALA A 25 0.14 1.42 -4.78
N TYR A 26 -0.33 1.35 -3.54
CA TYR A 26 -0.94 0.14 -2.97
C TYR A 26 -2.22 -0.26 -3.71
N ALA A 27 -3.08 0.69 -4.05
CA ALA A 27 -4.32 0.43 -4.79
C ALA A 27 -4.04 -0.04 -6.23
N LEU A 28 -3.08 0.58 -6.92
CA LEU A 28 -2.65 0.16 -8.26
C LEU A 28 -2.09 -1.27 -8.26
N GLN A 29 -1.28 -1.60 -7.26
CA GLN A 29 -0.80 -2.95 -7.05
C GLN A 29 -1.97 -3.91 -6.87
N SER A 30 -2.86 -3.64 -5.92
CA SER A 30 -3.99 -4.52 -5.59
C SER A 30 -4.96 -4.71 -6.76
N ALA A 31 -5.23 -3.66 -7.53
CA ALA A 31 -6.17 -3.71 -8.66
C ALA A 31 -5.62 -4.48 -9.87
N ASN A 32 -4.32 -4.43 -10.11
CA ASN A 32 -3.75 -4.88 -11.38
C ASN A 32 -2.88 -6.14 -11.26
N ILE A 33 -2.54 -6.58 -10.04
CA ILE A 33 -1.58 -7.67 -9.85
C ILE A 33 -2.07 -8.98 -10.50
N SER A 34 -3.33 -9.35 -10.30
CA SER A 34 -3.89 -10.57 -10.90
C SER A 34 -3.87 -10.50 -12.42
N ARG A 35 -4.17 -9.32 -12.99
CA ARG A 35 -4.13 -9.09 -14.43
C ARG A 35 -2.72 -9.19 -14.98
N ILE A 36 -1.75 -8.58 -14.31
CA ILE A 36 -0.33 -8.64 -14.71
C ILE A 36 0.14 -10.09 -14.71
N PHE A 37 -0.10 -10.86 -13.65
CA PHE A 37 0.33 -12.25 -13.56
C PHE A 37 -0.38 -13.16 -14.56
N ALA A 38 -1.69 -12.99 -14.78
CA ALA A 38 -2.42 -13.71 -15.81
C ALA A 38 -1.82 -13.43 -17.21
N THR A 39 -1.47 -12.18 -17.50
CA THR A 39 -0.80 -11.81 -18.77
C THR A 39 0.59 -12.43 -18.88
N LEU A 40 1.32 -12.60 -17.79
CA LEU A 40 2.64 -13.25 -17.77
C LEU A 40 2.58 -14.78 -17.86
N GLY A 41 1.36 -15.37 -17.91
CA GLY A 41 1.13 -16.80 -18.07
C GLY A 41 1.01 -17.56 -16.76
N ALA A 42 0.70 -16.90 -15.65
CA ALA A 42 0.36 -17.59 -14.41
C ALA A 42 -1.01 -18.27 -14.53
N ASP A 43 -1.09 -19.51 -14.03
CA ASP A 43 -2.34 -20.24 -13.95
C ASP A 43 -3.30 -19.51 -12.98
N PRO A 44 -4.54 -19.17 -13.39
CA PRO A 44 -5.53 -18.52 -12.54
C PRO A 44 -5.79 -19.26 -11.22
N HIS A 45 -5.74 -20.58 -11.21
CA HIS A 45 -5.93 -21.40 -10.01
C HIS A 45 -4.79 -21.23 -8.98
N ASN A 46 -3.60 -20.89 -9.44
CA ASN A 46 -2.42 -20.71 -8.60
C ASN A 46 -2.22 -19.24 -8.17
N LEU A 47 -2.98 -18.30 -8.72
CA LEU A 47 -2.87 -16.87 -8.36
C LEU A 47 -3.11 -16.61 -6.87
N SER A 48 -3.92 -17.43 -6.21
CA SER A 48 -4.19 -17.32 -4.76
C SER A 48 -2.92 -17.37 -3.91
N TYR A 49 -1.91 -18.13 -4.31
CA TYR A 49 -0.63 -18.21 -3.59
C TYR A 49 0.13 -16.89 -3.62
N PHE A 50 0.02 -16.12 -4.70
CA PHE A 50 0.68 -14.82 -4.81
C PHE A 50 0.06 -13.77 -3.87
N TRP A 51 -1.22 -13.91 -3.52
CA TRP A 51 -1.91 -13.02 -2.60
C TRP A 51 -1.52 -13.21 -1.12
N ILE A 52 -0.86 -14.32 -0.78
CA ILE A 52 -0.32 -14.55 0.57
C ILE A 52 0.94 -13.71 0.81
N LEU A 53 1.72 -13.44 -0.23
CA LEU A 53 3.03 -12.79 -0.13
C LEU A 53 2.98 -11.36 0.41
N PRO A 54 2.10 -10.45 -0.08
CA PRO A 54 1.97 -9.10 0.45
C PRO A 54 1.73 -9.03 1.96
N PRO A 55 0.75 -9.73 2.55
CA PRO A 55 0.56 -9.74 3.99
C PRO A 55 1.78 -10.25 4.76
N LEU A 56 2.48 -11.27 4.26
CA LEU A 56 3.69 -11.79 4.89
C LEU A 56 4.82 -10.75 4.90
N ALA A 57 5.03 -10.06 3.78
CA ALA A 57 5.98 -8.96 3.72
C ALA A 57 5.63 -7.86 4.72
N GLY A 58 4.36 -7.47 4.83
CA GLY A 58 3.88 -6.48 5.80
C GLY A 58 4.16 -6.87 7.25
N ILE A 59 3.91 -8.13 7.62
CA ILE A 59 4.14 -8.66 8.98
C ILE A 59 5.63 -8.58 9.35
N ILE A 60 6.53 -8.78 8.40
CA ILE A 60 7.98 -8.79 8.63
C ILE A 60 8.55 -7.37 8.55
N VAL A 61 8.23 -6.65 7.49
CA VAL A 61 8.85 -5.36 7.15
C VAL A 61 8.44 -4.26 8.12
N GLN A 62 7.16 -4.18 8.48
CA GLN A 62 6.66 -3.06 9.31
C GLN A 62 7.31 -3.02 10.70
N PRO A 63 7.43 -4.12 11.47
CA PRO A 63 8.13 -4.10 12.76
C PRO A 63 9.62 -3.80 12.62
N ILE A 64 10.28 -4.34 11.60
CA ILE A 64 11.71 -4.11 11.36
C ILE A 64 11.96 -2.63 11.06
N VAL A 65 11.21 -2.03 10.14
CA VAL A 65 11.32 -0.61 9.79
C VAL A 65 10.97 0.27 10.99
N GLY A 66 9.93 -0.10 11.75
CA GLY A 66 9.59 0.57 13.01
C GLY A 66 10.79 0.62 13.96
N ALA A 67 11.34 -0.53 14.29
CA ALA A 67 12.47 -0.66 15.22
C ALA A 67 13.76 0.01 14.72
N LEU A 68 14.07 -0.09 13.42
CA LEU A 68 15.23 0.56 12.82
C LEU A 68 15.07 2.08 12.83
N SER A 69 13.90 2.59 12.44
CA SER A 69 13.65 4.03 12.41
C SER A 69 13.66 4.65 13.81
N ASP A 70 13.29 3.91 14.85
CA ASP A 70 13.39 4.38 16.24
C ASP A 70 14.83 4.60 16.71
N ARG A 71 15.79 3.86 16.17
CA ARG A 71 17.21 3.93 16.50
C ARG A 71 18.00 4.86 15.60
N THR A 72 17.44 5.26 14.48
CA THR A 72 18.10 6.12 13.49
C THR A 72 17.78 7.58 13.77
N TRP A 73 18.80 8.44 13.69
CA TRP A 73 18.62 9.87 13.63
C TRP A 73 19.65 10.49 12.70
N ASN A 74 19.17 11.23 11.72
CA ASN A 74 20.03 11.99 10.81
C ASN A 74 19.49 13.42 10.59
N ARG A 75 20.09 14.17 9.69
CA ARG A 75 19.72 15.56 9.39
C ARG A 75 18.27 15.73 8.89
N PHE A 76 17.66 14.68 8.37
CA PHE A 76 16.28 14.67 7.87
C PHE A 76 15.26 14.23 8.93
N GLY A 77 15.73 13.68 10.03
CA GLY A 77 14.89 13.13 11.07
C GLY A 77 15.10 11.63 11.27
N ARG A 78 14.15 10.99 11.93
CA ARG A 78 14.13 9.59 12.30
C ARG A 78 13.36 8.74 11.29
N ARG A 79 12.17 9.20 10.90
CA ARG A 79 11.22 8.49 10.03
C ARG A 79 11.39 8.81 8.55
N ILE A 80 11.67 10.08 8.24
CA ILE A 80 11.75 10.59 6.86
C ILE A 80 12.75 9.83 5.98
N PRO A 81 13.94 9.42 6.42
CA PRO A 81 14.86 8.66 5.59
C PRO A 81 14.29 7.34 5.07
N TYR A 82 13.57 6.61 5.93
CA TYR A 82 12.94 5.34 5.56
C TYR A 82 11.79 5.55 4.58
N LEU A 83 11.03 6.64 4.79
CA LEU A 83 9.95 7.05 3.92
C LEU A 83 10.47 7.39 2.51
N ILE A 84 11.53 8.18 2.40
CA ILE A 84 12.14 8.53 1.12
C ILE A 84 12.73 7.30 0.43
N ALA A 85 13.50 6.49 1.16
CA ALA A 85 14.14 5.29 0.61
C ALA A 85 13.09 4.28 0.13
N GLY A 86 12.08 3.99 0.96
CA GLY A 86 10.97 3.09 0.60
C GLY A 86 10.22 3.57 -0.63
N SER A 87 9.83 4.86 -0.67
CA SER A 87 9.12 5.42 -1.81
C SER A 87 9.96 5.45 -3.08
N ALA A 88 11.24 5.80 -2.99
CA ALA A 88 12.12 5.85 -4.16
C ALA A 88 12.31 4.47 -4.82
N ILE A 89 12.51 3.44 -4.00
CA ILE A 89 12.64 2.07 -4.51
C ILE A 89 11.29 1.56 -5.02
N ALA A 90 10.18 1.85 -4.31
CA ALA A 90 8.84 1.50 -4.76
C ALA A 90 8.53 2.12 -6.13
N VAL A 91 8.88 3.39 -6.36
CA VAL A 91 8.75 4.08 -7.65
C VAL A 91 9.53 3.37 -8.75
N ALA A 92 10.79 3.00 -8.49
CA ALA A 92 11.59 2.25 -9.46
C ALA A 92 10.93 0.91 -9.82
N VAL A 93 10.44 0.17 -8.83
CA VAL A 93 9.76 -1.11 -9.05
C VAL A 93 8.41 -0.92 -9.75
N MET A 94 7.66 0.13 -9.43
CA MET A 94 6.41 0.47 -10.14
C MET A 94 6.64 0.74 -11.63
N CYS A 95 7.80 1.29 -11.98
CA CYS A 95 8.17 1.46 -13.40
C CYS A 95 8.63 0.15 -14.06
N LEU A 96 9.21 -0.78 -13.30
CA LEU A 96 9.72 -2.05 -13.83
C LEU A 96 8.64 -3.13 -13.96
N LEU A 97 7.74 -3.24 -12.98
CA LEU A 97 6.75 -4.31 -12.91
C LEU A 97 5.86 -4.42 -14.14
N PRO A 98 5.27 -3.33 -14.68
CA PRO A 98 4.45 -3.41 -15.89
C PRO A 98 5.25 -3.78 -17.14
N ASN A 99 6.56 -3.60 -17.11
CA ASN A 99 7.46 -3.94 -18.22
C ASN A 99 8.04 -5.35 -18.12
N ALA A 100 7.54 -6.19 -17.23
CA ALA A 100 8.05 -7.55 -16.99
C ALA A 100 8.12 -8.41 -18.27
N ALA A 101 7.17 -8.21 -19.19
CA ALA A 101 7.15 -8.92 -20.48
C ALA A 101 8.37 -8.63 -21.36
N SER A 102 8.98 -7.44 -21.23
CA SER A 102 10.16 -7.03 -22.01
C SER A 102 11.45 -7.78 -21.59
N PHE A 103 11.43 -8.41 -20.43
CA PHE A 103 12.58 -9.13 -19.88
C PHE A 103 12.56 -10.64 -20.18
N LYS A 104 11.62 -11.13 -21.02
CA LYS A 104 11.47 -12.57 -21.37
C LYS A 104 12.74 -13.24 -21.88
N GLY A 105 13.67 -12.49 -22.46
CA GLY A 105 14.95 -13.04 -22.96
C GLY A 105 16.01 -13.29 -21.88
N TYR A 106 15.86 -12.71 -20.70
CA TYR A 106 16.87 -12.75 -19.63
C TYR A 106 16.41 -13.55 -18.41
N ILE A 107 15.13 -13.38 -18.02
CA ILE A 107 14.55 -14.04 -16.86
C ILE A 107 13.13 -14.49 -17.23
N HIS A 108 12.70 -15.62 -16.71
CA HIS A 108 11.32 -16.06 -16.87
C HIS A 108 10.38 -14.97 -16.30
N ALA A 109 9.50 -14.43 -17.16
CA ALA A 109 8.69 -13.23 -16.84
C ALA A 109 7.87 -13.36 -15.55
N MET A 110 7.41 -14.56 -15.22
CA MET A 110 6.66 -14.83 -13.99
C MET A 110 7.53 -14.66 -12.75
N TRP A 111 8.77 -15.17 -12.75
CA TRP A 111 9.71 -15.00 -11.63
C TRP A 111 10.12 -13.54 -11.46
N PHE A 112 10.35 -12.84 -12.57
CA PHE A 112 10.60 -11.40 -12.52
C PHE A 112 9.43 -10.65 -11.90
N GLY A 113 8.19 -10.93 -12.35
CA GLY A 113 6.98 -10.34 -11.81
C GLY A 113 6.81 -10.61 -10.31
N LEU A 114 7.08 -11.85 -9.87
CA LEU A 114 7.00 -12.24 -8.46
C LEU A 114 8.01 -11.47 -7.60
N ILE A 115 9.27 -11.42 -8.02
CA ILE A 115 10.31 -10.68 -7.30
C ILE A 115 9.97 -9.18 -7.26
N ALA A 116 9.55 -8.61 -8.39
CA ALA A 116 9.14 -7.22 -8.46
C ALA A 116 7.93 -6.93 -7.56
N LEU A 117 6.94 -7.83 -7.49
CA LEU A 117 5.81 -7.71 -6.56
C LEU A 117 6.27 -7.71 -5.10
N MET A 118 7.10 -8.67 -4.72
CA MET A 118 7.63 -8.76 -3.37
C MET A 118 8.44 -7.52 -2.98
N MET A 119 9.24 -7.02 -3.89
CA MET A 119 9.98 -5.76 -3.70
C MET A 119 9.02 -4.58 -3.55
N LEU A 120 8.04 -4.47 -4.45
CA LEU A 120 7.07 -3.38 -4.42
C LEU A 120 6.33 -3.33 -3.08
N ASP A 121 5.82 -4.47 -2.64
CA ASP A 121 5.11 -4.58 -1.37
C ASP A 121 6.01 -4.26 -0.17
N THR A 122 7.23 -4.79 -0.16
CA THR A 122 8.23 -4.50 0.87
C THR A 122 8.49 -3.00 1.00
N PHE A 123 8.72 -2.31 -0.11
CA PHE A 123 9.09 -0.90 -0.09
C PHE A 123 7.88 0.03 0.09
N ILE A 124 6.69 -0.35 -0.37
CA ILE A 124 5.43 0.33 0.00
C ILE A 124 5.21 0.24 1.52
N ASN A 125 5.35 -0.94 2.12
CA ASN A 125 5.23 -1.11 3.57
C ASN A 125 6.31 -0.35 4.33
N MET A 126 7.55 -0.31 3.82
CA MET A 126 8.63 0.49 4.37
C MET A 126 8.31 1.99 4.36
N ALA A 127 7.66 2.51 3.32
CA ALA A 127 7.23 3.91 3.25
C ALA A 127 5.98 4.18 4.11
N MET A 128 5.06 3.23 4.16
CA MET A 128 3.78 3.36 4.88
C MET A 128 3.97 3.49 6.39
N GLN A 129 4.87 2.71 6.97
CA GLN A 129 5.05 2.64 8.42
C GLN A 129 5.48 3.97 9.03
N PRO A 130 6.46 4.73 8.50
CA PRO A 130 6.81 6.05 9.00
C PRO A 130 5.62 7.02 9.03
N PHE A 131 4.75 7.03 8.02
CA PHE A 131 3.57 7.90 8.00
C PHE A 131 2.60 7.59 9.15
N LYS A 132 2.35 6.33 9.43
CA LYS A 132 1.49 5.92 10.56
C LYS A 132 2.08 6.39 11.89
N MET A 133 3.40 6.28 12.04
CA MET A 133 4.10 6.64 13.26
C MET A 133 4.26 8.15 13.46
N LEU A 134 4.43 8.94 12.40
CA LEU A 134 4.59 10.40 12.49
C LEU A 134 3.41 11.08 13.20
N VAL A 135 2.18 10.63 12.94
CA VAL A 135 1.00 11.16 13.64
C VAL A 135 1.09 10.88 15.15
N GLY A 136 1.45 9.67 15.54
CA GLY A 136 1.64 9.30 16.95
C GLY A 136 2.77 10.08 17.64
N ASP A 137 3.87 10.29 16.90
CA ASP A 137 5.08 10.94 17.42
C ASP A 137 4.90 12.45 17.60
N MET A 138 4.23 13.13 16.66
CA MET A 138 4.21 14.59 16.58
C MET A 138 2.93 15.22 17.13
N VAL A 139 1.79 14.53 17.05
CA VAL A 139 0.48 15.10 17.40
C VAL A 139 0.18 14.89 18.90
N ASN A 140 -0.44 15.90 19.53
CA ASN A 140 -0.89 15.79 20.91
C ASN A 140 -2.17 14.92 21.02
N GLU A 141 -2.49 14.43 22.22
CA GLU A 141 -3.59 13.52 22.46
C GLU A 141 -4.96 14.11 22.05
N ARG A 142 -5.15 15.42 22.20
CA ARG A 142 -6.42 16.10 21.88
C ARG A 142 -6.67 16.15 20.37
N GLN A 143 -5.60 16.23 19.56
CA GLN A 143 -5.69 16.36 18.11
C GLN A 143 -5.50 15.03 17.38
N LYS A 144 -5.14 13.94 18.06
CA LYS A 144 -4.93 12.62 17.43
C LYS A 144 -6.13 12.16 16.63
N GLY A 145 -7.34 12.31 17.17
CA GLY A 145 -8.56 11.94 16.45
C GLY A 145 -8.69 12.64 15.11
N LEU A 146 -8.50 13.97 15.09
CA LEU A 146 -8.52 14.77 13.86
C LEU A 146 -7.40 14.38 12.90
N ALA A 147 -6.18 14.18 13.41
CA ALA A 147 -5.03 13.80 12.59
C ALA A 147 -5.23 12.43 11.91
N TYR A 148 -5.71 11.44 12.65
CA TYR A 148 -6.04 10.13 12.07
C TYR A 148 -7.22 10.18 11.11
N SER A 149 -8.21 11.07 11.33
CA SER A 149 -9.30 11.30 10.37
C SER A 149 -8.79 11.87 9.05
N ILE A 150 -7.89 12.86 9.10
CA ILE A 150 -7.23 13.41 7.90
C ILE A 150 -6.42 12.32 7.20
N GLN A 151 -5.65 11.52 7.94
CA GLN A 151 -4.86 10.43 7.38
C GLN A 151 -5.75 9.37 6.70
N SER A 152 -6.86 9.00 7.33
CA SER A 152 -7.82 8.05 6.77
C SER A 152 -8.50 8.61 5.52
N PHE A 153 -8.87 9.88 5.52
CA PHE A 153 -9.43 10.56 4.33
C PHE A 153 -8.43 10.51 3.17
N LEU A 154 -7.19 10.92 3.38
CA LEU A 154 -6.14 10.91 2.35
C LEU A 154 -5.82 9.50 1.87
N SER A 155 -5.80 8.53 2.77
CA SER A 155 -5.61 7.11 2.45
C SER A 155 -6.71 6.60 1.50
N ASN A 156 -7.97 6.80 1.86
CA ASN A 156 -9.09 6.32 1.05
C ASN A 156 -9.22 7.09 -0.28
N ALA A 157 -8.96 8.41 -0.27
CA ALA A 157 -8.92 9.21 -1.49
C ALA A 157 -7.81 8.72 -2.43
N GLY A 158 -6.62 8.41 -1.90
CA GLY A 158 -5.52 7.83 -2.67
C GLY A 158 -5.89 6.48 -3.27
N SER A 159 -6.49 5.59 -2.47
CA SER A 159 -6.96 4.29 -2.96
C SER A 159 -7.98 4.43 -4.08
N LEU A 160 -8.95 5.34 -3.93
CA LEU A 160 -9.95 5.61 -4.96
C LEU A 160 -9.31 6.07 -6.27
N VAL A 161 -8.38 7.02 -6.21
CA VAL A 161 -7.63 7.50 -7.37
C VAL A 161 -6.85 6.36 -8.02
N GLY A 162 -6.17 5.53 -7.24
CA GLY A 162 -5.42 4.38 -7.74
C GLY A 162 -6.29 3.36 -8.48
N TYR A 163 -7.46 3.04 -7.94
CA TYR A 163 -8.40 2.13 -8.62
C TYR A 163 -9.00 2.73 -9.89
N LEU A 164 -9.21 4.04 -9.95
CA LEU A 164 -9.77 4.72 -11.11
C LEU A 164 -8.74 4.96 -12.22
N PHE A 165 -7.46 4.93 -11.95
CA PHE A 165 -6.41 5.28 -12.94
C PHE A 165 -6.51 4.51 -14.26
N PRO A 166 -6.63 3.17 -14.30
CA PRO A 166 -6.73 2.45 -15.57
C PRO A 166 -7.98 2.88 -16.37
N ILE A 167 -9.07 3.18 -15.68
CA ILE A 167 -10.33 3.65 -16.30
C ILE A 167 -10.14 5.06 -16.87
N LEU A 168 -9.52 5.97 -16.12
CA LEU A 168 -9.24 7.34 -16.55
C LEU A 168 -8.34 7.35 -17.79
N PHE A 169 -7.28 6.54 -17.80
CA PHE A 169 -6.39 6.43 -18.95
C PHE A 169 -7.11 5.85 -20.17
N THR A 170 -8.01 4.89 -19.98
CA THR A 170 -8.84 4.37 -21.06
C THR A 170 -9.79 5.45 -21.60
N TYR A 171 -10.37 6.25 -20.73
CA TYR A 171 -11.28 7.34 -21.14
C TYR A 171 -10.61 8.42 -21.98
N ILE A 172 -9.33 8.71 -21.71
CA ILE A 172 -8.54 9.65 -22.53
C ILE A 172 -7.90 8.99 -23.77
N GLY A 173 -8.30 7.77 -24.12
CA GLY A 173 -7.95 7.12 -25.38
C GLY A 173 -6.75 6.18 -25.31
N ILE A 174 -6.17 5.90 -24.14
CA ILE A 174 -5.09 4.91 -23.99
C ILE A 174 -5.70 3.50 -24.00
N SER A 175 -5.14 2.62 -24.85
CA SER A 175 -5.67 1.27 -25.02
C SER A 175 -5.64 0.46 -23.73
N ASN A 176 -6.79 -0.15 -23.41
CA ASN A 176 -6.91 -1.14 -22.34
C ASN A 176 -6.87 -2.59 -22.88
N ILE A 177 -6.71 -2.76 -24.19
CA ILE A 177 -6.61 -4.04 -24.89
C ILE A 177 -5.18 -4.19 -25.38
N ALA A 178 -4.59 -5.36 -25.16
CA ALA A 178 -3.25 -5.69 -25.62
C ALA A 178 -3.23 -7.10 -26.21
N ALA A 179 -2.20 -7.40 -27.00
CA ALA A 179 -1.95 -8.73 -27.52
C ALA A 179 -1.71 -9.76 -26.38
N PRO A 180 -1.96 -11.03 -26.60
CA PRO A 180 -1.69 -12.07 -25.61
C PRO A 180 -0.23 -12.00 -25.11
N GLY A 181 -0.05 -11.98 -23.79
CA GLY A 181 1.28 -11.88 -23.17
C GLY A 181 1.86 -10.47 -23.06
N VAL A 182 1.09 -9.44 -23.39
CA VAL A 182 1.48 -8.02 -23.26
C VAL A 182 0.54 -7.33 -22.27
N ILE A 183 1.11 -6.54 -21.37
CA ILE A 183 0.33 -5.74 -20.40
C ILE A 183 -0.23 -4.52 -21.13
N PRO A 184 -1.54 -4.21 -20.96
CA PRO A 184 -2.15 -3.05 -21.63
C PRO A 184 -1.52 -1.71 -21.24
N ASP A 185 -1.44 -0.79 -22.20
CA ASP A 185 -0.86 0.53 -21.99
C ASP A 185 -1.54 1.33 -20.89
N SER A 186 -2.87 1.21 -20.74
CA SER A 186 -3.60 1.86 -19.65
C SER A 186 -3.09 1.46 -18.26
N VAL A 187 -2.67 0.20 -18.08
CA VAL A 187 -2.08 -0.29 -16.83
C VAL A 187 -0.65 0.26 -16.68
N ILE A 188 0.15 0.22 -17.74
CA ILE A 188 1.54 0.73 -17.72
C ILE A 188 1.55 2.21 -17.33
N PHE A 189 0.75 3.04 -18.01
CA PHE A 189 0.63 4.47 -17.71
C PHE A 189 0.04 4.75 -16.32
N SER A 190 -0.85 3.88 -15.82
CA SER A 190 -1.37 3.99 -14.46
C SER A 190 -0.26 3.82 -13.42
N PHE A 191 0.62 2.85 -13.62
CA PHE A 191 1.78 2.65 -12.74
C PHE A 191 2.76 3.82 -12.81
N TYR A 192 3.02 4.37 -14.00
CA TYR A 192 3.90 5.55 -14.15
C TYR A 192 3.30 6.79 -13.50
N GLY A 193 2.00 7.04 -13.71
CA GLY A 193 1.28 8.14 -13.08
C GLY A 193 1.27 8.01 -11.55
N GLY A 194 0.97 6.80 -11.05
CA GLY A 194 1.01 6.50 -9.62
C GLY A 194 2.40 6.65 -9.01
N ALA A 195 3.46 6.22 -9.72
CA ALA A 195 4.84 6.39 -9.30
C ALA A 195 5.24 7.88 -9.20
N ALA A 196 4.84 8.68 -10.20
CA ALA A 196 5.07 10.12 -10.20
C ALA A 196 4.37 10.80 -9.01
N ILE A 197 3.11 10.45 -8.73
CA ILE A 197 2.38 11.00 -7.58
C ILE A 197 2.99 10.53 -6.26
N LEU A 198 3.36 9.26 -6.13
CA LEU A 198 4.00 8.74 -4.94
C LEU A 198 5.26 9.54 -4.58
N ILE A 199 6.16 9.75 -5.54
CA ILE A 199 7.42 10.46 -5.26
C ILE A 199 7.15 11.95 -4.95
N LEU A 200 6.23 12.60 -5.67
CA LEU A 200 5.89 14.00 -5.42
C LEU A 200 5.25 14.20 -4.03
N CYS A 201 4.30 13.33 -3.64
CA CYS A 201 3.67 13.37 -2.32
C CYS A 201 4.68 13.10 -1.20
N THR A 202 5.60 12.14 -1.43
CA THR A 202 6.65 11.82 -0.47
C THR A 202 7.62 12.98 -0.30
N LEU A 203 8.08 13.59 -1.40
CA LEU A 203 8.97 14.75 -1.36
C LEU A 203 8.28 15.95 -0.68
N TYR A 204 7.02 16.22 -1.01
CA TYR A 204 6.24 17.26 -0.37
C TYR A 204 6.23 17.10 1.15
N SER A 205 5.80 15.91 1.63
CA SER A 205 5.77 15.64 3.07
C SER A 205 7.17 15.71 3.70
N SER A 206 8.19 15.17 3.04
CA SER A 206 9.56 15.17 3.56
C SER A 206 10.16 16.57 3.72
N ILE A 207 9.78 17.50 2.85
CA ILE A 207 10.24 18.91 2.92
C ILE A 207 9.45 19.70 3.98
N ARG A 208 8.14 19.43 4.08
CA ARG A 208 7.24 20.18 4.97
C ARG A 208 7.29 19.71 6.41
N VAL A 209 7.48 18.43 6.63
CA VAL A 209 7.47 17.82 7.94
C VAL A 209 8.87 17.93 8.55
N LYS A 210 8.97 18.68 9.63
CA LYS A 210 10.17 18.71 10.47
C LYS A 210 9.90 17.86 11.69
N GLU A 211 10.58 16.72 11.78
CA GLU A 211 10.48 15.83 12.92
C GLU A 211 11.01 16.48 14.19
N MET A 212 10.46 16.06 15.32
CA MET A 212 10.86 16.54 16.65
C MET A 212 12.27 16.00 16.98
N PRO A 213 13.22 16.87 17.38
CA PRO A 213 14.56 16.45 17.79
C PRO A 213 14.53 15.40 18.91
N PRO A 214 15.51 14.47 18.99
CA PRO A 214 15.52 13.40 20.00
C PRO A 214 15.42 13.89 21.42
N ALA A 215 16.02 15.05 21.71
CA ALA A 215 15.98 15.67 23.04
C ALA A 215 14.57 16.12 23.43
N GLU A 216 13.81 16.69 22.48
CA GLU A 216 12.43 17.09 22.69
C GLU A 216 11.50 15.87 22.72
N PHE A 217 11.71 14.93 21.80
CA PHE A 217 10.97 13.69 21.76
C PHE A 217 10.99 12.95 23.10
N ARG A 218 12.19 12.77 23.70
CA ARG A 218 12.36 12.16 25.02
C ARG A 218 11.61 12.91 26.12
N LYS A 219 11.66 14.25 26.09
CA LYS A 219 10.95 15.10 27.09
C LYS A 219 9.43 14.91 27.04
N PHE A 220 8.85 14.78 25.85
CA PHE A 220 7.41 14.65 25.69
C PHE A 220 6.92 13.20 25.90
N HIS A 221 7.72 12.19 25.56
CA HIS A 221 7.36 10.78 25.69
C HIS A 221 7.83 10.16 27.02
N GLN A 222 8.52 10.93 27.88
CA GLN A 222 9.02 10.48 29.21
C GLN A 222 9.83 9.18 29.15
N ILE A 223 10.57 8.98 28.06
CA ILE A 223 11.39 7.77 27.88
C ILE A 223 12.55 7.85 28.85
N SER A 224 12.61 6.91 29.80
CA SER A 224 13.71 6.76 30.74
C SER A 224 14.94 6.20 30.03
N ASP A 225 16.15 6.62 30.48
CA ASP A 225 17.40 6.06 29.96
C ASP A 225 17.51 4.53 30.16
N LYS A 226 16.75 3.97 31.12
CA LYS A 226 16.63 2.52 31.32
C LYS A 226 15.87 1.82 30.18
N GLU A 227 14.81 2.44 29.67
CA GLU A 227 14.03 1.87 28.56
C GLU A 227 14.81 1.85 27.23
N LEU A 228 15.79 2.74 27.07
CA LEU A 228 16.69 2.73 25.90
C LEU A 228 17.73 1.60 25.93
N THR A 229 18.04 1.10 27.11
CA THR A 229 19.08 0.06 27.33
C THR A 229 18.46 -1.35 27.40
N GLU A 230 17.17 -1.47 27.71
CA GLU A 230 16.49 -2.75 27.71
C GLU A 230 16.29 -3.26 26.29
N LYS A 231 16.98 -4.35 25.97
CA LYS A 231 16.70 -5.15 24.77
C LYS A 231 15.38 -5.87 24.97
N ASN A 232 14.27 -5.16 24.76
CA ASN A 232 12.97 -5.78 24.78
C ASN A 232 12.86 -6.76 23.61
N ASN A 233 12.90 -8.06 23.90
CA ASN A 233 12.62 -9.11 22.93
C ASN A 233 11.15 -8.99 22.49
N PHE A 234 10.89 -9.02 21.19
CA PHE A 234 9.54 -8.98 20.62
C PHE A 234 8.56 -9.99 21.27
N ILE A 235 9.06 -11.20 21.57
CA ILE A 235 8.29 -12.25 22.26
C ILE A 235 7.93 -11.83 23.69
N SER A 236 8.83 -11.16 24.41
CA SER A 236 8.57 -10.64 25.75
C SER A 236 7.50 -9.55 25.72
N LEU A 237 7.54 -8.64 24.75
CA LEU A 237 6.53 -7.60 24.55
C LEU A 237 5.15 -8.20 24.28
N LEU A 238 5.07 -9.21 23.40
CA LEU A 238 3.82 -9.93 23.12
C LEU A 238 3.26 -10.62 24.39
N ARG A 239 4.11 -11.27 25.15
CA ARG A 239 3.70 -12.00 26.37
C ARG A 239 3.17 -11.07 27.46
N HIS A 240 3.68 -9.85 27.54
CA HIS A 240 3.26 -8.83 28.51
C HIS A 240 2.27 -7.82 27.94
N ALA A 241 1.79 -8.05 26.70
CA ALA A 241 0.82 -7.17 26.07
C ALA A 241 -0.50 -7.11 26.87
N PRO A 242 -1.11 -5.94 27.02
CA PRO A 242 -2.37 -5.78 27.77
C PRO A 242 -3.50 -6.57 27.12
N LYS A 243 -4.47 -7.02 27.92
CA LYS A 243 -5.63 -7.80 27.42
C LYS A 243 -6.35 -7.12 26.27
N VAL A 244 -6.44 -5.78 26.29
CA VAL A 244 -7.06 -4.98 25.22
C VAL A 244 -6.38 -5.23 23.86
N PHE A 245 -5.06 -5.38 23.84
CA PHE A 245 -4.31 -5.70 22.60
C PHE A 245 -4.81 -7.01 21.97
N TRP A 246 -4.96 -8.05 22.76
CA TRP A 246 -5.43 -9.35 22.28
C TRP A 246 -6.90 -9.33 21.86
N THR A 247 -7.76 -8.61 22.63
CA THR A 247 -9.18 -8.47 22.29
C THR A 247 -9.35 -7.72 20.96
N VAL A 248 -8.65 -6.60 20.78
CA VAL A 248 -8.67 -5.83 19.52
C VAL A 248 -8.10 -6.68 18.38
N GLY A 249 -7.01 -7.42 18.62
CA GLY A 249 -6.44 -8.33 17.63
C GLY A 249 -7.42 -9.38 17.15
N LEU A 250 -8.18 -9.99 18.09
CA LEU A 250 -9.18 -10.99 17.75
C LEU A 250 -10.35 -10.39 16.95
N VAL A 251 -10.84 -9.23 17.33
CA VAL A 251 -11.89 -8.52 16.59
C VAL A 251 -11.41 -8.20 15.17
N GLN A 252 -10.20 -7.67 15.03
CA GLN A 252 -9.61 -7.36 13.74
C GLN A 252 -9.42 -8.61 12.87
N PHE A 253 -9.04 -9.73 13.45
CA PHE A 253 -8.93 -10.99 12.73
C PHE A 253 -10.25 -11.39 12.06
N PHE A 254 -11.37 -11.35 12.78
CA PHE A 254 -12.67 -11.69 12.21
C PHE A 254 -13.15 -10.64 11.19
N CYS A 255 -12.94 -9.35 11.46
CA CYS A 255 -13.30 -8.28 10.51
C CYS A 255 -12.54 -8.43 9.18
N TRP A 256 -11.22 -8.62 9.25
CA TRP A 256 -10.41 -8.79 8.04
C TRP A 256 -10.71 -10.10 7.31
N SER A 257 -11.01 -11.17 8.04
CA SER A 257 -11.46 -12.44 7.43
C SER A 257 -12.75 -12.24 6.64
N ALA A 258 -13.72 -11.52 7.19
CA ALA A 258 -14.97 -11.18 6.49
C ALA A 258 -14.73 -10.32 5.25
N PHE A 259 -13.86 -9.29 5.32
CA PHE A 259 -13.51 -8.47 4.16
C PHE A 259 -12.76 -9.26 3.09
N MET A 260 -11.81 -10.09 3.45
CA MET A 260 -11.10 -10.95 2.51
C MET A 260 -12.05 -11.91 1.80
N TYR A 261 -12.99 -12.50 2.53
CA TYR A 261 -14.02 -13.35 1.95
C TYR A 261 -14.90 -12.57 0.96
N MET A 262 -15.37 -11.40 1.38
CA MET A 262 -16.15 -10.51 0.52
C MET A 262 -15.39 -10.17 -0.76
N TRP A 263 -14.15 -9.71 -0.67
CA TRP A 263 -13.35 -9.33 -1.85
C TRP A 263 -13.07 -10.50 -2.79
N THR A 264 -12.83 -11.68 -2.24
CA THR A 264 -12.53 -12.88 -3.04
C THR A 264 -13.74 -13.33 -3.85
N TYR A 265 -14.93 -13.28 -3.26
CA TYR A 265 -16.12 -13.85 -3.89
C TYR A 265 -17.06 -12.83 -4.53
N SER A 266 -16.94 -11.52 -4.23
CA SER A 266 -17.82 -10.49 -4.78
C SER A 266 -17.80 -10.44 -6.30
N THR A 267 -16.64 -10.59 -6.91
CA THR A 267 -16.50 -10.52 -8.37
C THR A 267 -17.23 -11.68 -9.05
N GLY A 268 -17.08 -12.91 -8.54
CA GLY A 268 -17.80 -14.08 -9.02
C GLY A 268 -19.32 -13.92 -8.80
N ALA A 269 -19.71 -13.52 -7.60
CA ALA A 269 -21.12 -13.31 -7.29
C ALA A 269 -21.79 -12.25 -8.18
N ILE A 270 -21.08 -11.17 -8.52
CA ILE A 270 -21.57 -10.14 -9.47
C ILE A 270 -21.64 -10.72 -10.89
N ALA A 271 -20.62 -11.47 -11.32
CA ALA A 271 -20.62 -12.12 -12.64
C ALA A 271 -21.82 -13.06 -12.79
N ASP A 272 -22.07 -13.89 -11.80
CA ASP A 272 -23.15 -14.88 -11.84
C ASP A 272 -24.54 -14.23 -11.73
N ASN A 273 -24.73 -13.29 -10.79
CA ASN A 273 -26.07 -12.79 -10.48
C ASN A 273 -26.47 -11.54 -11.27
N VAL A 274 -25.50 -10.72 -11.69
CA VAL A 274 -25.79 -9.47 -12.44
C VAL A 274 -25.58 -9.66 -13.93
N TRP A 275 -24.50 -10.36 -14.30
CA TRP A 275 -24.13 -10.54 -15.71
C TRP A 275 -24.54 -11.91 -16.27
N HIS A 276 -24.98 -12.82 -15.41
CA HIS A 276 -25.36 -14.20 -15.77
C HIS A 276 -24.27 -14.93 -16.57
N SER A 277 -23.00 -14.64 -16.27
CA SER A 277 -21.85 -15.23 -16.93
C SER A 277 -21.36 -16.42 -16.15
N THR A 278 -21.28 -17.56 -16.80
CA THR A 278 -20.70 -18.80 -16.25
C THR A 278 -19.20 -18.93 -16.53
N ASP A 279 -18.60 -17.94 -17.21
CA ASP A 279 -17.17 -17.95 -17.51
C ASP A 279 -16.37 -17.55 -16.25
N PRO A 280 -15.59 -18.46 -15.65
CA PRO A 280 -14.78 -18.17 -14.47
C PRO A 280 -13.66 -17.15 -14.75
N ALA A 281 -13.30 -16.93 -16.01
CA ALA A 281 -12.34 -15.93 -16.44
C ALA A 281 -12.99 -14.57 -16.74
N PHE A 282 -14.31 -14.45 -16.68
CA PHE A 282 -15.06 -13.23 -16.99
C PHE A 282 -14.52 -11.98 -16.26
N PRO A 283 -14.20 -12.02 -14.95
CA PRO A 283 -13.67 -10.87 -14.24
C PRO A 283 -12.25 -10.47 -14.65
N THR A 284 -11.45 -11.45 -15.13
CA THR A 284 -10.05 -11.23 -15.49
C THR A 284 -9.88 -10.84 -16.96
N ASN A 285 -10.81 -11.22 -17.81
CA ASN A 285 -10.77 -11.02 -19.25
C ASN A 285 -11.54 -9.80 -19.74
N GLN A 286 -12.21 -9.03 -18.85
CA GLN A 286 -12.88 -7.83 -19.31
C GLN A 286 -11.85 -6.75 -19.70
N PRO A 287 -11.68 -6.45 -20.99
CA PRO A 287 -11.23 -5.15 -21.40
C PRO A 287 -12.34 -4.17 -20.97
N GLY A 288 -12.00 -3.04 -20.40
CA GLY A 288 -12.90 -2.05 -19.79
C GLY A 288 -14.07 -1.52 -20.63
N THR A 289 -14.56 -2.33 -21.52
CA THR A 289 -15.78 -2.11 -22.32
C THR A 289 -16.70 -3.31 -22.13
N GLY A 290 -17.45 -3.30 -21.04
CA GLY A 290 -18.47 -4.31 -20.73
C GLY A 290 -19.62 -4.41 -21.73
N ARG A 291 -19.38 -4.11 -23.01
CA ARG A 291 -20.35 -4.26 -24.09
C ARG A 291 -20.01 -5.33 -25.12
N ALA A 292 -18.79 -5.85 -25.14
CA ALA A 292 -18.37 -6.70 -26.26
C ALA A 292 -18.68 -8.19 -26.10
N TYR A 293 -19.05 -8.66 -24.91
CA TYR A 293 -19.25 -10.09 -24.66
C TYR A 293 -20.64 -10.50 -24.16
N TYR A 294 -21.56 -9.56 -24.03
CA TYR A 294 -22.92 -9.89 -23.66
C TYR A 294 -23.86 -9.75 -24.85
N SER A 295 -23.95 -10.80 -25.65
CA SER A 295 -25.16 -11.09 -26.41
C SER A 295 -25.95 -12.14 -25.62
N PRO A 296 -27.03 -11.78 -24.93
CA PRO A 296 -27.89 -12.75 -24.26
C PRO A 296 -28.70 -13.61 -25.23
N TYR A 297 -28.50 -13.38 -26.54
CA TYR A 297 -29.18 -14.11 -27.59
C TYR A 297 -28.17 -14.60 -28.62
N LYS A 298 -27.70 -15.83 -28.49
CA LYS A 298 -27.44 -16.67 -29.64
C LYS A 298 -28.65 -17.59 -29.80
N PRO A 299 -29.28 -17.56 -30.98
CA PRO A 299 -30.36 -18.50 -31.33
C PRO A 299 -29.88 -19.94 -31.32
#